data_77efccbabca736cf5bfae4e9338e9fae
#
_entry.id   77efccbabca736cf5bfae4e9338e9fae
#
_cell.length_a   1.000
_cell.length_b   1.000
_cell.length_c   1.000
_cell.angle_alpha   90.00
_cell.angle_beta   90.00
_cell.angle_gamma   90.00
#
_symmetry.space_group_name_H-M   'P 1'
#
loop_
_entity.id
_entity.type
_entity.pdbx_description
1 polymer ?
#
loop_
_entity_poly.entity_id
_entity_poly.type
_entity_poly.pdbx_seq_one_letter_code
_entity_poly.pdbx_strand_id
1 'polypeptide(L)'
;MTAPQDPGGDRLKVALLTREYPPEVYGGAGVHVEYLARELAPFVDVTVHCQGKPRSTAVAHGPWSLLSESNAALQTISTDLSMVAAMDGAQVAHSHTWYANLAGHLGGLLHDIPHIVTVHSLEPLRPWKAEQLGGGYALSSWAEKVSVEGATAIVAVSEGMRADLLSAYPAVDPGKVHVIYNGIDAEQYSPDPNTDVTERYGVDPSRPSVVFVGRITRQKGVPVLLRAAAHLDPEVQLVLCAGAPDTPELGAEVAGLVDELRKTRSGVIWLSGMLSKREVIQMLSHSTLFACPSVYEPLGIVNLEAMACGTAVVASKTGGIPEVVADGETGLLVPPDEPEALAESINSLTRDPERAKAMGAAGRERAATQFDWARIAGQTADLYRSVVGK
;
A
#
# COMPACT_ATOMS: atom_id res chain seq x y z
N MET A 1 -1.89 6.32 26.59
CA MET A 1 -3.12 7.10 26.83
C MET A 1 -4.27 6.11 26.91
N THR A 2 -4.94 6.01 28.06
CA THR A 2 -6.11 5.15 28.25
C THR A 2 -7.26 5.69 27.41
N ALA A 3 -7.86 4.81 26.59
CA ALA A 3 -9.07 5.12 25.83
C ALA A 3 -10.17 5.63 26.77
N PRO A 4 -10.93 6.68 26.43
CA PRO A 4 -12.09 7.06 27.19
C PRO A 4 -13.11 5.93 27.11
N GLN A 5 -13.43 5.32 28.24
CA GLN A 5 -14.56 4.41 28.39
C GLN A 5 -15.83 5.25 28.30
N ASP A 6 -16.56 5.11 27.21
CA ASP A 6 -17.93 5.63 27.09
C ASP A 6 -18.86 4.62 27.78
N PRO A 7 -19.53 4.97 28.88
CA PRO A 7 -20.40 4.05 29.60
C PRO A 7 -21.79 4.03 28.94
N GLY A 8 -22.02 3.12 27.97
CA GLY A 8 -23.37 2.67 27.61
C GLY A 8 -24.09 3.41 26.47
N GLY A 9 -23.38 4.06 25.57
CA GLY A 9 -23.95 4.51 24.28
C GLY A 9 -23.86 3.40 23.23
N ASP A 10 -24.86 3.29 22.35
CA ASP A 10 -24.83 2.37 21.21
C ASP A 10 -23.62 2.74 20.33
N ARG A 11 -22.67 1.82 20.13
CA ARG A 11 -21.42 2.09 19.38
C ARG A 11 -21.76 2.39 17.92
N LEU A 12 -21.05 3.34 17.33
CA LEU A 12 -21.26 3.75 15.95
C LEU A 12 -21.02 2.56 15.00
N LYS A 13 -22.01 2.23 14.18
CA LYS A 13 -21.99 1.12 13.23
C LYS A 13 -21.40 1.57 11.90
N VAL A 14 -20.28 1.00 11.50
CA VAL A 14 -19.53 1.36 10.29
C VAL A 14 -19.52 0.19 9.31
N ALA A 15 -19.99 0.43 8.08
CA ALA A 15 -19.77 -0.46 6.95
C ALA A 15 -18.45 -0.12 6.29
N LEU A 16 -17.46 -0.98 6.41
CA LEU A 16 -16.13 -0.85 5.81
C LEU A 16 -16.11 -1.64 4.50
N LEU A 17 -16.00 -0.93 3.36
CA LEU A 17 -16.21 -1.49 2.02
C LEU A 17 -14.87 -1.61 1.30
N THR A 18 -14.53 -2.80 0.83
CA THR A 18 -13.25 -3.07 0.18
C THR A 18 -13.36 -4.15 -0.88
N ARG A 19 -12.42 -4.16 -1.82
CA ARG A 19 -12.24 -5.31 -2.71
C ARG A 19 -11.61 -6.48 -1.98
N GLU A 20 -10.52 -6.24 -1.25
CA GLU A 20 -9.63 -7.26 -0.70
C GLU A 20 -9.77 -7.34 0.83
N TYR A 21 -9.86 -8.57 1.34
CA TYR A 21 -9.83 -8.84 2.78
C TYR A 21 -9.35 -10.27 3.02
N PRO A 22 -8.65 -10.58 4.11
CA PRO A 22 -8.13 -11.93 4.37
C PRO A 22 -9.16 -13.04 4.18
N PRO A 23 -8.74 -14.20 3.63
CA PRO A 23 -7.37 -14.58 3.24
C PRO A 23 -6.94 -14.09 1.84
N GLU A 24 -7.79 -13.40 1.11
CA GLU A 24 -7.58 -12.98 -0.27
C GLU A 24 -7.12 -11.51 -0.30
N VAL A 25 -5.84 -11.27 0.01
CA VAL A 25 -5.20 -9.94 -0.03
C VAL A 25 -4.14 -9.93 -1.13
N TYR A 26 -4.23 -8.95 -2.02
CA TYR A 26 -3.37 -8.83 -3.20
C TYR A 26 -2.48 -7.57 -3.15
N GLY A 27 -2.91 -6.51 -2.48
CA GLY A 27 -2.22 -5.22 -2.48
C GLY A 27 -2.30 -4.45 -1.16
N GLY A 28 -1.62 -3.30 -1.13
CA GLY A 28 -1.54 -2.47 0.08
C GLY A 28 -2.88 -1.98 0.61
N ALA A 29 -3.91 -1.81 -0.23
CA ALA A 29 -5.24 -1.43 0.22
C ALA A 29 -5.91 -2.53 1.04
N GLY A 30 -5.74 -3.81 0.65
CA GLY A 30 -6.25 -4.94 1.42
C GLY A 30 -5.55 -5.08 2.76
N VAL A 31 -4.22 -4.92 2.79
CA VAL A 31 -3.43 -4.87 4.02
C VAL A 31 -3.92 -3.74 4.93
N HIS A 32 -4.11 -2.53 4.38
CA HIS A 32 -4.62 -1.39 5.15
C HIS A 32 -5.98 -1.71 5.80
N VAL A 33 -6.94 -2.25 5.05
CA VAL A 33 -8.29 -2.53 5.58
C VAL A 33 -8.27 -3.62 6.65
N GLU A 34 -7.41 -4.63 6.51
CA GLU A 34 -7.24 -5.69 7.53
C GLU A 34 -6.85 -5.09 8.88
N TYR A 35 -5.77 -4.28 8.90
CA TYR A 35 -5.29 -3.67 10.14
C TYR A 35 -6.25 -2.60 10.66
N LEU A 36 -6.77 -1.75 9.77
CA LEU A 36 -7.74 -0.71 10.16
C LEU A 36 -8.98 -1.31 10.82
N ALA A 37 -9.56 -2.37 10.24
CA ALA A 37 -10.73 -3.04 10.80
C ALA A 37 -10.46 -3.62 12.19
N ARG A 38 -9.26 -4.24 12.39
CA ARG A 38 -8.83 -4.76 13.67
C ARG A 38 -8.70 -3.66 14.72
N GLU A 39 -8.02 -2.58 14.38
CA GLU A 39 -7.71 -1.49 15.31
C GLU A 39 -8.88 -0.51 15.52
N LEU A 40 -9.87 -0.47 14.64
CA LEU A 40 -11.13 0.24 14.84
C LEU A 40 -12.07 -0.46 15.84
N ALA A 41 -11.94 -1.77 16.02
CA ALA A 41 -12.82 -2.57 16.89
C ALA A 41 -12.97 -2.02 18.33
N PRO A 42 -11.98 -1.39 18.98
CA PRO A 42 -12.16 -0.74 20.27
C PRO A 42 -13.03 0.53 20.23
N PHE A 43 -13.17 1.20 19.08
CA PHE A 43 -13.79 2.53 18.96
C PHE A 43 -15.21 2.48 18.38
N VAL A 44 -15.48 1.57 17.44
CA VAL A 44 -16.74 1.48 16.68
C VAL A 44 -17.09 0.03 16.37
N ASP A 45 -18.34 -0.24 15.99
CA ASP A 45 -18.76 -1.55 15.51
C ASP A 45 -18.56 -1.63 14.00
N VAL A 46 -17.53 -2.37 13.57
CA VAL A 46 -17.16 -2.50 12.17
C VAL A 46 -17.78 -3.76 11.57
N THR A 47 -18.48 -3.59 10.45
CA THR A 47 -18.83 -4.69 9.54
C THR A 47 -18.04 -4.53 8.26
N VAL A 48 -17.17 -5.48 7.95
CA VAL A 48 -16.41 -5.47 6.69
C VAL A 48 -17.22 -6.12 5.58
N HIS A 49 -17.41 -5.42 4.47
CA HIS A 49 -17.95 -5.94 3.21
C HIS A 49 -16.82 -6.04 2.18
N CYS A 50 -16.58 -7.24 1.64
CA CYS A 50 -15.48 -7.44 0.70
C CYS A 50 -15.93 -8.28 -0.51
N GLN A 51 -15.14 -8.23 -1.58
CA GLN A 51 -15.33 -9.11 -2.71
C GLN A 51 -14.72 -10.49 -2.41
N GLY A 52 -15.24 -11.55 -3.05
CA GLY A 52 -14.65 -12.88 -3.03
C GLY A 52 -15.54 -13.95 -2.37
N LYS A 53 -14.89 -15.01 -1.86
CA LYS A 53 -15.58 -16.18 -1.32
C LYS A 53 -16.13 -15.92 0.08
N PRO A 54 -17.24 -16.62 0.49
CA PRO A 54 -17.76 -16.55 1.85
C PRO A 54 -16.70 -16.82 2.92
N ARG A 55 -16.72 -16.03 4.00
CA ARG A 55 -15.80 -16.11 5.14
C ARG A 55 -16.50 -15.68 6.43
N SER A 56 -15.98 -16.09 7.57
CA SER A 56 -16.58 -15.78 8.87
C SER A 56 -16.21 -14.39 9.39
N THR A 57 -15.17 -13.75 8.83
CA THR A 57 -14.61 -12.49 9.31
C THR A 57 -15.13 -11.25 8.55
N ALA A 58 -15.93 -11.45 7.50
CA ALA A 58 -16.49 -10.39 6.68
C ALA A 58 -17.71 -10.86 5.89
N VAL A 59 -18.56 -9.93 5.50
CA VAL A 59 -19.66 -10.18 4.54
C VAL A 59 -19.06 -10.18 3.13
N ALA A 60 -19.03 -11.36 2.52
CA ALA A 60 -18.44 -11.54 1.20
C ALA A 60 -19.48 -11.38 0.09
N HIS A 61 -19.11 -10.65 -0.96
CA HIS A 61 -19.93 -10.38 -2.13
C HIS A 61 -19.23 -10.86 -3.41
N GLY A 62 -20.00 -11.35 -4.35
CA GLY A 62 -19.51 -11.75 -5.67
C GLY A 62 -20.28 -11.07 -6.79
N PRO A 63 -19.77 -11.13 -8.03
CA PRO A 63 -20.49 -10.61 -9.18
C PRO A 63 -21.77 -11.42 -9.41
N TRP A 64 -22.80 -10.75 -9.91
CA TRP A 64 -24.03 -11.45 -10.29
C TRP A 64 -23.73 -12.49 -11.38
N SER A 65 -24.33 -13.65 -11.24
CA SER A 65 -24.09 -14.76 -12.18
C SER A 65 -24.33 -14.40 -13.64
N LEU A 66 -25.30 -13.52 -13.91
CA LEU A 66 -25.58 -13.00 -15.25
C LEU A 66 -24.42 -12.20 -15.85
N LEU A 67 -23.54 -11.65 -15.02
CA LEU A 67 -22.41 -10.80 -15.42
C LEU A 67 -21.05 -11.48 -15.26
N SER A 68 -21.01 -12.78 -14.91
CA SER A 68 -19.77 -13.54 -14.63
C SER A 68 -18.78 -13.54 -15.80
N GLU A 69 -19.27 -13.50 -17.03
CA GLU A 69 -18.46 -13.48 -18.26
C GLU A 69 -18.32 -12.07 -18.87
N SER A 70 -18.82 -11.04 -18.18
CA SER A 70 -18.77 -9.66 -18.67
C SER A 70 -17.43 -9.00 -18.34
N ASN A 71 -17.25 -7.75 -18.82
CA ASN A 71 -16.09 -6.93 -18.47
C ASN A 71 -15.92 -6.82 -16.95
N ALA A 72 -14.67 -6.91 -16.46
CA ALA A 72 -14.35 -6.89 -15.02
C ALA A 72 -14.90 -5.65 -14.26
N ALA A 73 -15.02 -4.50 -14.93
CA ALA A 73 -15.62 -3.32 -14.32
C ALA A 73 -17.13 -3.49 -14.09
N LEU A 74 -17.86 -4.14 -15.00
CA LEU A 74 -19.28 -4.47 -14.80
C LEU A 74 -19.47 -5.50 -13.68
N GLN A 75 -18.60 -6.49 -13.60
CA GLN A 75 -18.60 -7.43 -12.49
C GLN A 75 -18.41 -6.71 -11.13
N THR A 76 -17.47 -5.78 -11.07
CA THR A 76 -17.23 -4.94 -9.89
C THR A 76 -18.47 -4.13 -9.51
N ILE A 77 -19.10 -3.43 -10.46
CA ILE A 77 -20.31 -2.65 -10.20
C ILE A 77 -21.47 -3.54 -9.69
N SER A 78 -21.63 -4.74 -10.23
CA SER A 78 -22.66 -5.68 -9.73
C SER A 78 -22.39 -6.13 -8.29
N THR A 79 -21.13 -6.29 -7.93
CA THR A 79 -20.70 -6.59 -6.55
C THR A 79 -20.99 -5.40 -5.63
N ASP A 80 -20.73 -4.17 -6.08
CA ASP A 80 -21.03 -2.95 -5.33
C ASP A 80 -22.53 -2.83 -5.01
N LEU A 81 -23.41 -3.13 -5.97
CA LEU A 81 -24.85 -3.14 -5.71
C LEU A 81 -25.27 -4.17 -4.66
N SER A 82 -24.58 -5.31 -4.59
CA SER A 82 -24.81 -6.30 -3.54
C SER A 82 -24.32 -5.82 -2.17
N MET A 83 -23.24 -5.04 -2.12
CA MET A 83 -22.75 -4.40 -0.89
C MET A 83 -23.75 -3.34 -0.40
N VAL A 84 -24.29 -2.50 -1.29
CA VAL A 84 -25.33 -1.51 -0.95
C VAL A 84 -26.52 -2.14 -0.26
N ALA A 85 -27.03 -3.23 -0.82
CA ALA A 85 -28.19 -3.95 -0.25
C ALA A 85 -27.92 -4.57 1.13
N ALA A 86 -26.65 -4.80 1.48
CA ALA A 86 -26.24 -5.44 2.75
C ALA A 86 -25.82 -4.44 3.84
N MET A 87 -25.82 -3.13 3.57
CA MET A 87 -25.42 -2.09 4.54
C MET A 87 -26.53 -1.60 5.45
N ASP A 88 -27.70 -2.24 5.45
CA ASP A 88 -28.82 -1.82 6.28
C ASP A 88 -28.43 -1.74 7.76
N GLY A 89 -28.77 -0.61 8.40
CA GLY A 89 -28.44 -0.31 9.79
C GLY A 89 -27.02 0.24 10.03
N ALA A 90 -26.16 0.40 9.00
CA ALA A 90 -24.93 1.17 9.10
C ALA A 90 -25.24 2.65 9.30
N GLN A 91 -24.36 3.36 10.03
CA GLN A 91 -24.44 4.79 10.27
C GLN A 91 -23.34 5.57 9.53
N VAL A 92 -22.33 4.86 9.03
CA VAL A 92 -21.25 5.39 8.16
C VAL A 92 -20.91 4.32 7.14
N ALA A 93 -20.75 4.73 5.88
CA ALA A 93 -20.14 3.93 4.83
C ALA A 93 -18.70 4.42 4.61
N HIS A 94 -17.69 3.57 4.76
CA HIS A 94 -16.31 3.90 4.49
C HIS A 94 -15.73 2.96 3.43
N SER A 95 -15.40 3.49 2.26
CA SER A 95 -14.97 2.71 1.10
C SER A 95 -13.50 2.92 0.76
N HIS A 96 -12.90 1.86 0.20
CA HIS A 96 -11.49 1.82 -0.17
C HIS A 96 -11.34 1.40 -1.63
N THR A 97 -10.67 2.22 -2.45
CA THR A 97 -10.44 2.05 -3.87
C THR A 97 -11.74 2.10 -4.72
N TRP A 98 -11.60 2.36 -6.03
CA TRP A 98 -12.73 2.43 -6.94
C TRP A 98 -13.57 1.13 -6.97
N TYR A 99 -12.97 0.00 -6.61
CA TYR A 99 -13.64 -1.30 -6.56
C TYR A 99 -14.77 -1.42 -5.51
N ALA A 100 -14.87 -0.45 -4.59
CA ALA A 100 -15.92 -0.40 -3.58
C ALA A 100 -16.43 1.04 -3.34
N ASN A 101 -15.83 2.04 -4.00
CA ASN A 101 -16.22 3.44 -3.80
C ASN A 101 -17.65 3.70 -4.27
N LEU A 102 -18.08 3.06 -5.37
CA LEU A 102 -19.44 3.21 -5.87
C LEU A 102 -20.46 2.61 -4.89
N ALA A 103 -20.13 1.50 -4.22
CA ALA A 103 -20.97 0.94 -3.17
C ALA A 103 -21.16 1.93 -2.01
N GLY A 104 -20.08 2.58 -1.56
CA GLY A 104 -20.15 3.61 -0.52
C GLY A 104 -20.99 4.80 -0.94
N HIS A 105 -20.82 5.29 -2.17
CA HIS A 105 -21.60 6.42 -2.70
C HIS A 105 -23.10 6.10 -2.79
N LEU A 106 -23.45 4.99 -3.42
CA LEU A 106 -24.86 4.58 -3.57
C LEU A 106 -25.49 4.22 -2.21
N GLY A 107 -24.73 3.58 -1.31
CA GLY A 107 -25.18 3.27 0.04
C GLY A 107 -25.43 4.54 0.85
N GLY A 108 -24.56 5.54 0.74
CA GLY A 108 -24.76 6.85 1.35
C GLY A 108 -26.07 7.50 0.90
N LEU A 109 -26.37 7.46 -0.40
CA LEU A 109 -27.61 8.01 -0.95
C LEU A 109 -28.85 7.19 -0.53
N LEU A 110 -28.78 5.87 -0.56
CA LEU A 110 -29.93 5.01 -0.29
C LEU A 110 -30.34 5.01 1.18
N HIS A 111 -29.36 5.00 2.08
CA HIS A 111 -29.57 4.87 3.52
C HIS A 111 -29.47 6.22 4.27
N ASP A 112 -29.23 7.32 3.55
CA ASP A 112 -29.06 8.68 4.10
C ASP A 112 -27.97 8.71 5.19
N ILE A 113 -26.81 8.14 4.89
CA ILE A 113 -25.66 8.05 5.80
C ILE A 113 -24.41 8.69 5.17
N PRO A 114 -23.49 9.27 5.98
CA PRO A 114 -22.25 9.82 5.46
C PRO A 114 -21.39 8.74 4.78
N HIS A 115 -20.86 9.10 3.60
CA HIS A 115 -19.89 8.30 2.87
C HIS A 115 -18.49 8.89 3.01
N ILE A 116 -17.55 8.10 3.46
CA ILE A 116 -16.13 8.43 3.54
C ILE A 116 -15.37 7.59 2.51
N VAL A 117 -14.44 8.22 1.79
CA VAL A 117 -13.56 7.54 0.80
C VAL A 117 -12.13 7.61 1.29
N THR A 118 -11.44 6.47 1.46
CA THR A 118 -9.97 6.47 1.54
C THR A 118 -9.36 6.28 0.16
N VAL A 119 -8.51 7.23 -0.23
CA VAL A 119 -7.83 7.23 -1.53
C VAL A 119 -6.45 6.60 -1.38
N HIS A 120 -6.30 5.37 -1.89
CA HIS A 120 -5.04 4.63 -1.93
C HIS A 120 -4.27 4.83 -3.25
N SER A 121 -4.94 5.29 -4.29
CA SER A 121 -4.43 5.64 -5.62
C SER A 121 -5.55 6.31 -6.40
N LEU A 122 -5.22 7.02 -7.47
CA LEU A 122 -6.17 7.71 -8.33
C LEU A 122 -6.10 7.14 -9.75
N GLU A 123 -7.25 6.81 -10.33
CA GLU A 123 -7.32 6.28 -11.71
C GLU A 123 -6.68 7.24 -12.73
N PRO A 124 -6.89 8.58 -12.69
CA PRO A 124 -6.23 9.51 -13.61
C PRO A 124 -4.70 9.49 -13.58
N LEU A 125 -4.09 9.12 -12.46
CA LEU A 125 -2.64 9.02 -12.29
C LEU A 125 -2.08 7.63 -12.63
N ARG A 126 -2.94 6.73 -13.11
CA ARG A 126 -2.60 5.35 -13.45
C ARG A 126 -3.05 4.98 -14.88
N PRO A 127 -2.67 5.76 -15.92
CA PRO A 127 -3.15 5.56 -17.28
C PRO A 127 -2.82 4.17 -17.86
N TRP A 128 -1.76 3.51 -17.38
CA TRP A 128 -1.44 2.14 -17.73
C TRP A 128 -2.50 1.11 -17.33
N LYS A 129 -3.44 1.47 -16.43
CA LYS A 129 -4.60 0.62 -16.09
C LYS A 129 -5.52 0.36 -17.27
N ALA A 130 -5.51 1.23 -18.28
CA ALA A 130 -6.26 1.00 -19.53
C ALA A 130 -5.78 -0.27 -20.26
N GLU A 131 -4.50 -0.65 -20.11
CA GLU A 131 -3.95 -1.90 -20.67
C GLU A 131 -4.60 -3.14 -20.02
N GLN A 132 -4.97 -3.05 -18.74
CA GLN A 132 -5.57 -4.14 -17.97
C GLN A 132 -7.09 -4.20 -18.08
N LEU A 133 -7.76 -3.04 -18.08
CA LEU A 133 -9.22 -2.93 -18.00
C LEU A 133 -9.88 -2.70 -19.36
N GLY A 134 -9.11 -2.32 -20.39
CA GLY A 134 -9.66 -1.95 -21.69
C GLY A 134 -10.77 -0.89 -21.55
N GLY A 135 -11.92 -1.12 -22.16
CA GLY A 135 -13.08 -0.23 -22.04
C GLY A 135 -13.62 -0.06 -20.61
N GLY A 136 -13.29 -0.97 -19.70
CA GLY A 136 -13.64 -0.87 -18.29
C GLY A 136 -12.93 0.26 -17.55
N TYR A 137 -11.81 0.78 -18.08
CA TYR A 137 -11.10 1.92 -17.48
C TYR A 137 -11.96 3.20 -17.45
N ALA A 138 -12.79 3.44 -18.45
CA ALA A 138 -13.73 4.56 -18.44
C ALA A 138 -14.78 4.42 -17.31
N LEU A 139 -15.22 3.19 -17.03
CA LEU A 139 -16.16 2.91 -15.93
C LEU A 139 -15.50 3.06 -14.57
N SER A 140 -14.27 2.55 -14.38
CA SER A 140 -13.56 2.71 -13.11
C SER A 140 -13.26 4.17 -12.79
N SER A 141 -12.83 4.94 -13.81
CA SER A 141 -12.58 6.38 -13.66
C SER A 141 -13.86 7.18 -13.35
N TRP A 142 -14.97 6.82 -13.98
CA TRP A 142 -16.27 7.42 -13.69
C TRP A 142 -16.73 7.08 -12.26
N ALA A 143 -16.67 5.82 -11.85
CA ALA A 143 -17.09 5.38 -10.52
C ALA A 143 -16.25 6.04 -9.41
N GLU A 144 -14.93 6.14 -9.62
CA GLU A 144 -14.05 6.85 -8.69
C GLU A 144 -14.43 8.33 -8.60
N LYS A 145 -14.59 9.00 -9.76
CA LYS A 145 -14.93 10.43 -9.83
C LYS A 145 -16.21 10.76 -9.06
N VAL A 146 -17.33 10.06 -9.37
CA VAL A 146 -18.61 10.37 -8.72
C VAL A 146 -18.59 10.07 -7.23
N SER A 147 -17.86 9.05 -6.82
CA SER A 147 -17.73 8.67 -5.41
C SER A 147 -16.90 9.68 -4.62
N VAL A 148 -15.78 10.12 -5.18
CA VAL A 148 -14.88 11.11 -4.57
C VAL A 148 -15.56 12.47 -4.48
N GLU A 149 -16.15 12.97 -5.57
CA GLU A 149 -16.84 14.27 -5.59
C GLU A 149 -18.09 14.29 -4.70
N GLY A 150 -18.80 13.15 -4.58
CA GLY A 150 -19.99 13.00 -3.75
C GLY A 150 -19.73 12.62 -2.29
N ALA A 151 -18.48 12.37 -1.90
CA ALA A 151 -18.15 11.97 -0.54
C ALA A 151 -18.44 13.08 0.50
N THR A 152 -18.84 12.66 1.70
CA THR A 152 -18.99 13.53 2.85
C THR A 152 -17.62 13.97 3.37
N ALA A 153 -16.67 13.03 3.43
CA ALA A 153 -15.27 13.28 3.75
C ALA A 153 -14.35 12.34 2.94
N ILE A 154 -13.11 12.75 2.73
CA ILE A 154 -12.11 11.99 1.98
C ILE A 154 -10.87 11.86 2.84
N VAL A 155 -10.36 10.65 2.96
CA VAL A 155 -9.07 10.36 3.58
C VAL A 155 -8.02 10.22 2.48
N ALA A 156 -7.05 11.12 2.45
CA ALA A 156 -5.83 11.00 1.68
C ALA A 156 -4.74 10.34 2.53
N VAL A 157 -4.06 9.33 2.00
CA VAL A 157 -3.06 8.56 2.77
C VAL A 157 -1.72 9.31 2.93
N SER A 158 -1.60 10.52 2.36
CA SER A 158 -0.45 11.42 2.48
C SER A 158 -0.83 12.84 2.04
N GLU A 159 -0.03 13.84 2.37
CA GLU A 159 -0.17 15.20 1.81
C GLU A 159 0.08 15.20 0.30
N GLY A 160 1.03 14.37 -0.17
CA GLY A 160 1.23 14.15 -1.61
C GLY A 160 -0.04 13.64 -2.29
N MET A 161 -0.72 12.64 -1.71
CA MET A 161 -1.99 12.13 -2.22
C MET A 161 -3.10 13.16 -2.15
N ARG A 162 -3.13 14.00 -1.12
CA ARG A 162 -4.08 15.13 -1.02
C ARG A 162 -3.89 16.12 -2.16
N ALA A 163 -2.65 16.48 -2.48
CA ALA A 163 -2.34 17.37 -3.59
C ALA A 163 -2.74 16.74 -4.94
N ASP A 164 -2.41 15.48 -5.16
CA ASP A 164 -2.78 14.72 -6.34
C ASP A 164 -4.30 14.64 -6.52
N LEU A 165 -5.03 14.36 -5.44
CA LEU A 165 -6.49 14.29 -5.44
C LEU A 165 -7.12 15.64 -5.87
N LEU A 166 -6.69 16.74 -5.26
CA LEU A 166 -7.24 18.07 -5.56
C LEU A 166 -6.87 18.54 -6.98
N SER A 167 -5.73 18.09 -7.50
CA SER A 167 -5.36 18.32 -8.91
C SER A 167 -6.21 17.51 -9.88
N ALA A 168 -6.43 16.22 -9.58
CA ALA A 168 -7.21 15.31 -10.43
C ALA A 168 -8.71 15.61 -10.41
N TYR A 169 -9.24 16.05 -9.28
CA TYR A 169 -10.66 16.33 -9.04
C TYR A 169 -10.88 17.75 -8.49
N PRO A 170 -10.75 18.80 -9.33
CA PRO A 170 -10.84 20.20 -8.88
C PRO A 170 -12.20 20.62 -8.30
N ALA A 171 -13.24 19.81 -8.51
CA ALA A 171 -14.57 20.05 -7.93
C ALA A 171 -14.66 19.63 -6.45
N VAL A 172 -13.67 18.93 -5.91
CA VAL A 172 -13.62 18.51 -4.51
C VAL A 172 -13.29 19.72 -3.63
N ASP A 173 -14.11 19.95 -2.61
CA ASP A 173 -13.82 20.93 -1.57
C ASP A 173 -12.60 20.48 -0.74
N PRO A 174 -11.50 21.26 -0.71
CA PRO A 174 -10.31 20.93 0.08
C PRO A 174 -10.59 20.74 1.58
N GLY A 175 -11.67 21.35 2.11
CA GLY A 175 -12.10 21.20 3.51
C GLY A 175 -12.67 19.82 3.85
N LYS A 176 -13.01 19.01 2.84
CA LYS A 176 -13.46 17.63 3.03
C LYS A 176 -12.29 16.62 3.02
N VAL A 177 -11.08 17.04 2.68
CA VAL A 177 -9.92 16.15 2.52
C VAL A 177 -9.06 16.16 3.78
N HIS A 178 -9.02 15.03 4.45
CA HIS A 178 -8.27 14.78 5.68
C HIS A 178 -7.07 13.89 5.37
N VAL A 179 -5.88 14.24 5.88
CA VAL A 179 -4.71 13.38 5.75
C VAL A 179 -4.65 12.45 6.95
N ILE A 180 -4.81 11.15 6.69
CA ILE A 180 -4.63 10.07 7.68
C ILE A 180 -3.76 9.01 7.01
N TYR A 181 -2.54 8.83 7.52
CA TYR A 181 -1.56 7.91 6.96
C TYR A 181 -2.01 6.44 7.07
N ASN A 182 -1.40 5.57 6.27
CA ASN A 182 -1.43 4.14 6.57
C ASN A 182 -0.51 3.84 7.75
N GLY A 183 -0.88 2.84 8.52
CA GLY A 183 -0.09 2.41 9.68
C GLY A 183 0.86 1.25 9.38
N ILE A 184 1.65 0.91 10.38
CA ILE A 184 2.50 -0.28 10.46
C ILE A 184 2.30 -0.97 11.81
N ASP A 185 2.31 -2.29 11.82
CA ASP A 185 2.39 -3.10 13.03
C ASP A 185 3.87 -3.38 13.32
N ALA A 186 4.48 -2.49 14.13
CA ALA A 186 5.91 -2.56 14.45
C ALA A 186 6.28 -3.69 15.42
N GLU A 187 5.30 -4.40 15.98
CA GLU A 187 5.54 -5.65 16.74
C GLU A 187 5.66 -6.82 15.77
N GLN A 188 4.77 -6.90 14.79
CA GLN A 188 4.81 -7.92 13.75
C GLN A 188 5.98 -7.73 12.80
N TYR A 189 6.18 -6.50 12.31
CA TYR A 189 7.35 -6.12 11.51
C TYR A 189 8.47 -5.68 12.45
N SER A 190 9.21 -6.65 12.98
CA SER A 190 10.35 -6.41 13.86
C SER A 190 11.58 -7.17 13.36
N PRO A 191 12.79 -6.73 13.71
CA PRO A 191 14.00 -7.44 13.29
C PRO A 191 13.96 -8.93 13.67
N ASP A 192 14.05 -9.79 12.65
CA ASP A 192 14.12 -11.26 12.83
C ASP A 192 15.60 -11.67 12.91
N PRO A 193 16.08 -12.23 14.04
CA PRO A 193 17.47 -12.67 14.19
C PRO A 193 17.78 -13.99 13.45
N ASN A 194 16.78 -14.72 12.97
CA ASN A 194 16.99 -15.99 12.28
C ASN A 194 17.52 -15.75 10.86
N THR A 195 18.20 -16.76 10.26
CA THR A 195 18.84 -16.70 8.95
C THR A 195 18.38 -17.78 7.98
N ASP A 196 17.47 -18.66 8.41
CA ASP A 196 17.03 -19.83 7.65
C ASP A 196 16.43 -19.50 6.28
N VAL A 197 15.82 -18.32 6.15
CA VAL A 197 15.24 -17.84 4.88
C VAL A 197 16.33 -17.28 3.98
N THR A 198 17.21 -16.41 4.48
CA THR A 198 18.32 -15.84 3.70
C THR A 198 19.27 -16.91 3.22
N GLU A 199 19.61 -17.90 4.07
CA GLU A 199 20.43 -19.07 3.72
C GLU A 199 19.76 -19.92 2.62
N ARG A 200 18.47 -20.24 2.77
CA ARG A 200 17.70 -21.01 1.80
C ARG A 200 17.70 -20.38 0.41
N TYR A 201 17.66 -19.06 0.34
CA TYR A 201 17.65 -18.32 -0.92
C TYR A 201 19.05 -17.90 -1.39
N GLY A 202 20.11 -18.30 -0.68
CA GLY A 202 21.50 -18.10 -1.10
C GLY A 202 21.99 -16.65 -0.96
N VAL A 203 21.43 -15.89 -0.01
CA VAL A 203 21.94 -14.55 0.34
C VAL A 203 23.19 -14.74 1.20
N ASP A 204 24.33 -14.21 0.75
CA ASP A 204 25.61 -14.31 1.46
C ASP A 204 25.67 -13.23 2.56
N PRO A 205 25.68 -13.58 3.85
CA PRO A 205 25.66 -12.63 4.95
C PRO A 205 26.96 -11.82 5.09
N SER A 206 28.05 -12.24 4.41
CA SER A 206 29.33 -11.54 4.42
C SER A 206 29.38 -10.37 3.43
N ARG A 207 28.39 -10.24 2.55
CA ARG A 207 28.32 -9.23 1.50
C ARG A 207 27.16 -8.24 1.77
N PRO A 208 27.36 -6.94 1.50
CA PRO A 208 26.25 -6.01 1.57
C PRO A 208 25.14 -6.40 0.59
N SER A 209 23.89 -6.26 1.00
CA SER A 209 22.74 -6.59 0.17
C SER A 209 21.71 -5.48 0.11
N VAL A 210 21.13 -5.32 -1.08
CA VAL A 210 20.01 -4.42 -1.37
C VAL A 210 18.81 -5.29 -1.67
N VAL A 211 17.73 -5.11 -0.90
CA VAL A 211 16.48 -5.84 -1.12
C VAL A 211 15.43 -4.94 -1.75
N PHE A 212 14.68 -5.49 -2.68
CA PHE A 212 13.42 -4.94 -3.20
C PHE A 212 12.29 -5.91 -2.86
N VAL A 213 11.16 -5.39 -2.40
CA VAL A 213 9.95 -6.17 -2.12
C VAL A 213 8.77 -5.53 -2.83
N GLY A 214 8.10 -6.28 -3.69
CA GLY A 214 6.91 -5.79 -4.37
C GLY A 214 6.55 -6.53 -5.63
N ARG A 215 5.42 -6.17 -6.23
CA ARG A 215 5.00 -6.68 -7.54
C ARG A 215 5.81 -6.02 -8.66
N ILE A 216 5.94 -6.72 -9.77
CA ILE A 216 6.53 -6.15 -10.98
C ILE A 216 5.46 -5.32 -11.69
N THR A 217 5.42 -4.03 -11.38
CA THR A 217 4.52 -3.04 -11.98
C THR A 217 5.30 -1.84 -12.50
N ARG A 218 4.79 -1.12 -13.49
CA ARG A 218 5.42 0.13 -13.97
C ARG A 218 5.56 1.13 -12.82
N GLN A 219 4.58 1.19 -11.93
CA GLN A 219 4.57 2.04 -10.74
C GLN A 219 5.77 1.80 -9.82
N LYS A 220 6.16 0.52 -9.62
CA LYS A 220 7.21 0.14 -8.65
C LYS A 220 8.63 0.31 -9.17
N GLY A 221 8.81 0.66 -10.45
CA GLY A 221 10.11 1.03 -11.01
C GLY A 221 11.19 -0.07 -10.99
N VAL A 222 10.81 -1.36 -11.02
CA VAL A 222 11.78 -2.48 -11.02
C VAL A 222 12.82 -2.34 -12.14
N PRO A 223 12.47 -1.94 -13.39
CA PRO A 223 13.46 -1.69 -14.43
C PRO A 223 14.48 -0.60 -14.08
N VAL A 224 14.08 0.43 -13.30
CA VAL A 224 14.97 1.50 -12.83
C VAL A 224 16.03 0.92 -11.88
N LEU A 225 15.60 0.09 -10.91
CA LEU A 225 16.50 -0.58 -10.00
C LEU A 225 17.48 -1.52 -10.73
N LEU A 226 16.99 -2.25 -11.73
CA LEU A 226 17.84 -3.15 -12.50
C LEU A 226 18.88 -2.39 -13.35
N ARG A 227 18.53 -1.24 -13.91
CA ARG A 227 19.50 -0.33 -14.55
C ARG A 227 20.49 0.24 -13.54
N ALA A 228 20.02 0.68 -12.37
CA ALA A 228 20.90 1.15 -11.28
C ALA A 228 21.88 0.04 -10.83
N ALA A 229 21.42 -1.21 -10.81
CA ALA A 229 22.24 -2.33 -10.37
C ALA A 229 23.48 -2.58 -11.24
N ALA A 230 23.51 -2.13 -12.50
CA ALA A 230 24.70 -2.16 -13.33
C ALA A 230 25.84 -1.25 -12.81
N HIS A 231 25.51 -0.25 -11.99
CA HIS A 231 26.42 0.73 -11.41
C HIS A 231 26.73 0.50 -9.92
N LEU A 232 26.18 -0.58 -9.33
CA LEU A 232 26.47 -0.93 -7.94
C LEU A 232 27.88 -1.54 -7.84
N ASP A 233 28.52 -1.33 -6.68
CA ASP A 233 29.79 -1.97 -6.38
C ASP A 233 29.71 -3.50 -6.55
N PRO A 234 30.79 -4.15 -7.01
CA PRO A 234 30.77 -5.61 -7.31
C PRO A 234 30.38 -6.49 -6.11
N GLU A 235 30.68 -6.02 -4.90
CA GLU A 235 30.39 -6.76 -3.65
C GLU A 235 28.91 -6.75 -3.29
N VAL A 236 28.13 -5.78 -3.80
CA VAL A 236 26.72 -5.61 -3.43
C VAL A 236 25.87 -6.69 -4.07
N GLN A 237 25.10 -7.40 -3.28
CA GLN A 237 24.06 -8.31 -3.75
C GLN A 237 22.76 -7.58 -4.00
N LEU A 238 22.05 -7.93 -5.07
CA LEU A 238 20.70 -7.48 -5.36
C LEU A 238 19.72 -8.61 -5.13
N VAL A 239 18.81 -8.44 -4.17
CA VAL A 239 17.78 -9.42 -3.84
C VAL A 239 16.42 -8.87 -4.28
N LEU A 240 15.84 -9.44 -5.31
CA LEU A 240 14.53 -9.06 -5.84
C LEU A 240 13.47 -10.04 -5.31
N CYS A 241 12.72 -9.65 -4.29
CA CYS A 241 11.49 -10.31 -3.86
C CYS A 241 10.34 -9.77 -4.71
N ALA A 242 10.30 -10.16 -5.98
CA ALA A 242 9.46 -9.52 -7.00
C ALA A 242 8.78 -10.57 -7.88
N GLY A 243 7.46 -10.62 -7.81
CA GLY A 243 6.62 -11.51 -8.60
C GLY A 243 5.42 -10.79 -9.20
N ALA A 244 4.51 -11.57 -9.80
CA ALA A 244 3.23 -11.11 -10.34
C ALA A 244 3.36 -9.86 -11.22
N PRO A 245 3.97 -9.95 -12.42
CA PRO A 245 4.04 -8.84 -13.35
C PRO A 245 2.63 -8.42 -13.80
N ASP A 246 2.40 -7.10 -13.92
CA ASP A 246 1.11 -6.55 -14.36
C ASP A 246 0.78 -6.97 -15.81
N THR A 247 1.81 -7.10 -16.67
CA THR A 247 1.67 -7.59 -18.05
C THR A 247 2.80 -8.56 -18.40
N PRO A 248 2.58 -9.48 -19.36
CA PRO A 248 3.62 -10.38 -19.84
C PRO A 248 4.85 -9.64 -20.41
N GLU A 249 4.63 -8.51 -21.08
CA GLU A 249 5.68 -7.70 -21.69
C GLU A 249 6.61 -7.11 -20.62
N LEU A 250 6.06 -6.57 -19.54
CA LEU A 250 6.84 -6.06 -18.41
C LEU A 250 7.60 -7.19 -17.70
N GLY A 251 6.99 -8.37 -17.59
CA GLY A 251 7.65 -9.56 -17.06
C GLY A 251 8.85 -9.98 -17.91
N ALA A 252 8.71 -9.97 -19.24
CA ALA A 252 9.79 -10.26 -20.17
C ALA A 252 10.91 -9.21 -20.13
N GLU A 253 10.57 -7.93 -20.04
CA GLU A 253 11.54 -6.83 -19.88
C GLU A 253 12.39 -7.04 -18.62
N VAL A 254 11.75 -7.28 -17.47
CA VAL A 254 12.46 -7.51 -16.20
C VAL A 254 13.35 -8.76 -16.28
N ALA A 255 12.86 -9.85 -16.85
CA ALA A 255 13.65 -11.07 -17.02
C ALA A 255 14.90 -10.82 -17.88
N GLY A 256 14.75 -10.11 -19.00
CA GLY A 256 15.87 -9.73 -19.86
C GLY A 256 16.92 -8.88 -19.14
N LEU A 257 16.50 -7.90 -18.35
CA LEU A 257 17.42 -7.07 -17.55
C LEU A 257 18.15 -7.87 -16.47
N VAL A 258 17.47 -8.80 -15.81
CA VAL A 258 18.10 -9.69 -14.83
C VAL A 258 19.14 -10.60 -15.49
N ASP A 259 18.82 -11.17 -16.67
CA ASP A 259 19.74 -12.05 -17.40
C ASP A 259 20.98 -11.28 -17.89
N GLU A 260 20.83 -10.04 -18.35
CA GLU A 260 21.97 -9.20 -18.71
C GLU A 260 22.85 -8.86 -17.48
N LEU A 261 22.25 -8.52 -16.35
CA LEU A 261 23.00 -8.27 -15.11
C LEU A 261 23.80 -9.48 -14.66
N ARG A 262 23.24 -10.67 -14.74
CA ARG A 262 23.92 -11.93 -14.36
C ARG A 262 25.13 -12.27 -15.22
N LYS A 263 25.24 -11.70 -16.42
CA LYS A 263 26.45 -11.86 -17.27
C LYS A 263 27.62 -11.03 -16.77
N THR A 264 27.36 -9.94 -16.08
CA THR A 264 28.38 -8.95 -15.72
C THR A 264 28.66 -8.88 -14.22
N ARG A 265 27.75 -9.39 -13.36
CA ARG A 265 27.91 -9.38 -11.90
C ARG A 265 27.34 -10.63 -11.24
N SER A 266 27.94 -11.02 -10.12
CA SER A 266 27.43 -12.05 -9.21
C SER A 266 26.43 -11.45 -8.20
N GLY A 267 25.69 -12.31 -7.48
CA GLY A 267 24.83 -11.89 -6.38
C GLY A 267 23.51 -11.24 -6.84
N VAL A 268 23.01 -11.59 -8.04
CA VAL A 268 21.68 -11.20 -8.51
C VAL A 268 20.70 -12.35 -8.21
N ILE A 269 19.93 -12.19 -7.14
CA ILE A 269 18.96 -13.17 -6.63
C ILE A 269 17.55 -12.65 -6.95
N TRP A 270 16.79 -13.42 -7.71
CA TRP A 270 15.41 -13.09 -8.05
C TRP A 270 14.46 -14.16 -7.57
N LEU A 271 13.58 -13.80 -6.63
CA LEU A 271 12.54 -14.62 -6.04
C LEU A 271 11.21 -14.22 -6.67
N SER A 272 10.78 -14.95 -7.70
CA SER A 272 9.58 -14.64 -8.48
C SER A 272 8.29 -15.16 -7.84
N GLY A 273 8.39 -16.03 -6.83
CA GLY A 273 7.26 -16.53 -6.05
C GLY A 273 6.78 -15.52 -5.00
N MET A 274 5.53 -15.67 -4.55
CA MET A 274 5.02 -14.91 -3.42
C MET A 274 5.70 -15.40 -2.13
N LEU A 275 6.39 -14.50 -1.44
CA LEU A 275 6.99 -14.79 -0.13
C LEU A 275 5.92 -14.64 0.95
N SER A 276 6.01 -15.45 1.98
CA SER A 276 5.23 -15.27 3.22
C SER A 276 5.70 -14.01 3.95
N LYS A 277 4.85 -13.47 4.82
CA LYS A 277 5.18 -12.29 5.63
C LYS A 277 6.46 -12.50 6.44
N ARG A 278 6.65 -13.69 7.06
CA ARG A 278 7.87 -14.06 7.78
C ARG A 278 9.11 -14.00 6.88
N GLU A 279 9.01 -14.51 5.65
CA GLU A 279 10.14 -14.47 4.71
C GLU A 279 10.49 -13.03 4.31
N VAL A 280 9.49 -12.17 4.08
CA VAL A 280 9.71 -10.75 3.80
C VAL A 280 10.39 -10.06 4.98
N ILE A 281 9.91 -10.27 6.22
CA ILE A 281 10.49 -9.69 7.43
C ILE A 281 11.97 -10.09 7.56
N GLN A 282 12.30 -11.37 7.37
CA GLN A 282 13.67 -11.83 7.50
C GLN A 282 14.56 -11.27 6.39
N MET A 283 14.08 -11.20 5.13
CA MET A 283 14.81 -10.57 4.02
C MET A 283 15.09 -9.09 4.28
N LEU A 284 14.11 -8.36 4.80
CA LEU A 284 14.30 -6.96 5.20
C LEU A 284 15.32 -6.86 6.34
N SER A 285 15.17 -7.64 7.40
CA SER A 285 15.99 -7.59 8.61
C SER A 285 17.49 -7.84 8.36
N HIS A 286 17.81 -8.67 7.37
CA HIS A 286 19.19 -9.06 7.05
C HIS A 286 19.77 -8.32 5.84
N SER A 287 19.03 -7.38 5.24
CA SER A 287 19.55 -6.56 4.15
C SER A 287 20.20 -5.29 4.67
N THR A 288 21.27 -4.84 3.99
CA THR A 288 21.93 -3.56 4.32
C THR A 288 20.97 -2.39 4.14
N LEU A 289 20.16 -2.44 3.07
CA LEU A 289 19.12 -1.45 2.82
C LEU A 289 18.00 -2.02 1.94
N PHE A 290 16.84 -1.37 2.02
CA PHE A 290 15.71 -1.56 1.13
C PHE A 290 15.69 -0.49 0.04
N ALA A 291 15.50 -0.89 -1.22
CA ALA A 291 15.37 0.03 -2.35
C ALA A 291 13.92 0.16 -2.79
N CYS A 292 13.41 1.41 -2.86
CA CYS A 292 12.07 1.73 -3.33
C CYS A 292 12.13 2.67 -4.55
N PRO A 293 12.36 2.14 -5.76
CA PRO A 293 12.55 2.95 -6.98
C PRO A 293 11.22 3.37 -7.62
N SER A 294 10.16 3.49 -6.84
CA SER A 294 8.80 3.78 -7.35
C SER A 294 8.75 5.09 -8.11
N VAL A 295 8.06 5.10 -9.25
CA VAL A 295 7.81 6.32 -10.03
C VAL A 295 6.51 7.02 -9.59
N TYR A 296 5.64 6.29 -8.92
CA TYR A 296 4.44 6.78 -8.28
C TYR A 296 4.16 5.96 -7.02
N GLU A 297 4.03 6.62 -5.87
CA GLU A 297 3.79 5.94 -4.59
C GLU A 297 2.91 6.80 -3.68
N PRO A 298 1.65 6.42 -3.47
CA PRO A 298 0.72 7.17 -2.62
C PRO A 298 1.20 7.42 -1.20
N LEU A 299 1.82 6.42 -0.56
CA LEU A 299 2.50 6.55 0.73
C LEU A 299 3.78 5.70 0.77
N GLY A 300 3.66 4.42 0.40
CA GLY A 300 4.79 3.48 0.45
C GLY A 300 4.83 2.64 1.72
N ILE A 301 3.81 1.82 1.95
CA ILE A 301 3.73 0.91 3.12
C ILE A 301 4.98 0.04 3.23
N VAL A 302 5.56 -0.44 2.11
CA VAL A 302 6.76 -1.29 2.15
C VAL A 302 7.98 -0.55 2.72
N ASN A 303 8.05 0.80 2.58
CA ASN A 303 9.07 1.58 3.27
C ASN A 303 8.88 1.51 4.80
N LEU A 304 7.62 1.58 5.27
CA LEU A 304 7.31 1.41 6.69
C LEU A 304 7.66 0.00 7.19
N GLU A 305 7.41 -1.04 6.38
CA GLU A 305 7.77 -2.43 6.69
C GLU A 305 9.29 -2.58 6.83
N ALA A 306 10.06 -2.01 5.90
CA ALA A 306 11.52 -2.00 5.94
C ALA A 306 12.05 -1.25 7.18
N MET A 307 11.55 -0.03 7.41
CA MET A 307 11.89 0.78 8.58
C MET A 307 11.56 0.07 9.89
N ALA A 308 10.39 -0.57 9.98
CA ALA A 308 9.98 -1.33 11.17
C ALA A 308 10.90 -2.55 11.43
N CYS A 309 11.43 -3.16 10.38
CA CYS A 309 12.47 -4.20 10.47
C CYS A 309 13.87 -3.65 10.81
N GLY A 310 14.05 -2.34 10.97
CA GLY A 310 15.32 -1.70 11.26
C GLY A 310 16.25 -1.56 10.04
N THR A 311 15.70 -1.57 8.84
CA THR A 311 16.42 -1.51 7.57
C THR A 311 16.42 -0.10 7.02
N ALA A 312 17.58 0.44 6.65
CA ALA A 312 17.70 1.73 5.98
C ALA A 312 16.98 1.71 4.62
N VAL A 313 16.48 2.86 4.20
CA VAL A 313 15.73 2.97 2.95
C VAL A 313 16.44 3.88 1.96
N VAL A 314 16.56 3.45 0.69
CA VAL A 314 16.87 4.34 -0.44
C VAL A 314 15.67 4.36 -1.36
N ALA A 315 15.03 5.51 -1.53
CA ALA A 315 13.75 5.61 -2.22
C ALA A 315 13.66 6.79 -3.16
N SER A 316 12.79 6.68 -4.16
CA SER A 316 12.45 7.81 -5.03
C SER A 316 11.67 8.88 -4.25
N LYS A 317 12.01 10.14 -4.47
CA LYS A 317 11.30 11.31 -3.90
C LYS A 317 10.02 11.58 -4.68
N THR A 318 9.00 10.73 -4.47
CA THR A 318 7.71 10.82 -5.18
C THR A 318 6.53 10.52 -4.25
N GLY A 319 5.38 11.15 -4.51
CA GLY A 319 4.14 10.96 -3.74
C GLY A 319 4.34 11.16 -2.24
N GLY A 320 3.88 10.20 -1.44
CA GLY A 320 3.98 10.21 0.02
C GLY A 320 5.31 9.68 0.58
N ILE A 321 6.24 9.19 -0.24
CA ILE A 321 7.53 8.66 0.25
C ILE A 321 8.30 9.67 1.11
N PRO A 322 8.39 10.99 0.77
CA PRO A 322 9.09 11.97 1.61
C PRO A 322 8.45 12.20 2.99
N GLU A 323 7.22 11.79 3.17
CA GLU A 323 6.52 11.87 4.46
C GLU A 323 6.83 10.67 5.35
N VAL A 324 7.16 9.53 4.74
CA VAL A 324 7.59 8.30 5.42
C VAL A 324 9.08 8.34 5.72
N VAL A 325 9.90 8.53 4.69
CA VAL A 325 11.37 8.51 4.78
C VAL A 325 11.90 9.92 5.01
N ALA A 326 12.48 10.17 6.18
CA ALA A 326 13.19 11.41 6.49
C ALA A 326 14.57 11.37 5.83
N ASP A 327 14.75 12.21 4.80
CA ASP A 327 15.97 12.25 3.99
C ASP A 327 17.21 12.60 4.83
N GLY A 328 18.24 11.77 4.74
CA GLY A 328 19.46 11.89 5.53
C GLY A 328 19.37 11.37 6.97
N GLU A 329 18.17 11.04 7.48
CA GLU A 329 17.96 10.58 8.86
C GLU A 329 17.54 9.09 8.91
N THR A 330 16.49 8.71 8.18
CA THR A 330 15.97 7.33 8.17
C THR A 330 16.24 6.60 6.86
N GLY A 331 16.81 7.31 5.89
CA GLY A 331 17.15 6.83 4.56
C GLY A 331 17.62 7.96 3.65
N LEU A 332 17.74 7.67 2.36
CA LEU A 332 18.12 8.64 1.34
C LEU A 332 17.02 8.73 0.28
N LEU A 333 16.71 9.95 -0.15
CA LEU A 333 15.75 10.22 -1.21
C LEU A 333 16.46 10.66 -2.49
N VAL A 334 16.09 10.04 -3.62
CA VAL A 334 16.66 10.35 -4.94
C VAL A 334 15.54 10.77 -5.90
N PRO A 335 15.84 11.54 -6.97
CA PRO A 335 14.84 11.81 -8.00
C PRO A 335 14.29 10.50 -8.59
N PRO A 336 12.99 10.43 -8.92
CA PRO A 336 12.41 9.26 -9.57
C PRO A 336 12.97 9.07 -10.99
N ASP A 337 13.06 7.81 -11.44
CA ASP A 337 13.55 7.41 -12.77
C ASP A 337 14.99 7.83 -13.07
N GLU A 338 15.83 7.95 -12.04
CA GLU A 338 17.25 8.29 -12.14
C GLU A 338 18.12 7.13 -11.62
N PRO A 339 18.46 6.15 -12.48
CA PRO A 339 19.19 4.93 -12.05
C PRO A 339 20.57 5.22 -11.48
N GLU A 340 21.31 6.21 -12.03
CA GLU A 340 22.64 6.59 -11.56
C GLU A 340 22.60 7.20 -10.16
N ALA A 341 21.64 8.10 -9.89
CA ALA A 341 21.45 8.70 -8.56
C ALA A 341 21.04 7.65 -7.53
N LEU A 342 20.20 6.70 -7.94
CA LEU A 342 19.80 5.56 -7.11
C LEU A 342 21.01 4.69 -6.76
N ALA A 343 21.85 4.35 -7.74
CA ALA A 343 23.05 3.54 -7.54
C ALA A 343 24.07 4.25 -6.64
N GLU A 344 24.31 5.56 -6.83
CA GLU A 344 25.22 6.34 -5.99
C GLU A 344 24.77 6.35 -4.52
N SER A 345 23.47 6.57 -4.27
CA SER A 345 22.90 6.55 -2.92
C SER A 345 22.99 5.15 -2.27
N ILE A 346 22.72 4.10 -3.03
CA ILE A 346 22.90 2.71 -2.57
C ILE A 346 24.36 2.45 -2.21
N ASN A 347 25.32 2.77 -3.13
CA ASN A 347 26.74 2.56 -2.90
C ASN A 347 27.24 3.35 -1.69
N SER A 348 26.71 4.57 -1.45
CA SER A 348 27.09 5.37 -0.29
C SER A 348 26.78 4.68 1.04
N LEU A 349 25.64 4.00 1.13
CA LEU A 349 25.22 3.28 2.36
C LEU A 349 25.86 1.88 2.45
N THR A 350 26.05 1.19 1.34
CA THR A 350 26.71 -0.13 1.36
C THR A 350 28.18 -0.06 1.71
N ARG A 351 28.85 1.08 1.43
CA ARG A 351 30.23 1.38 1.87
C ARG A 351 30.34 1.85 3.31
N ASP A 352 29.23 2.29 3.91
CA ASP A 352 29.15 2.78 5.29
C ASP A 352 28.03 2.04 6.06
N PRO A 353 28.28 0.77 6.48
CA PRO A 353 27.29 -0.05 7.16
C PRO A 353 26.85 0.52 8.50
N GLU A 354 27.71 1.27 9.22
CA GLU A 354 27.34 1.90 10.48
C GLU A 354 26.31 3.02 10.26
N ARG A 355 26.46 3.80 9.21
CA ARG A 355 25.48 4.81 8.81
C ARG A 355 24.16 4.16 8.38
N ALA A 356 24.21 3.09 7.58
CA ALA A 356 23.02 2.36 7.18
C ALA A 356 22.26 1.81 8.42
N LYS A 357 22.98 1.21 9.38
CA LYS A 357 22.41 0.71 10.63
C LYS A 357 21.81 1.82 11.50
N ALA A 358 22.49 2.96 11.61
CA ALA A 358 21.95 4.12 12.33
C ALA A 358 20.64 4.64 11.70
N MET A 359 20.59 4.75 10.37
CA MET A 359 19.38 5.12 9.64
C MET A 359 18.25 4.10 9.82
N GLY A 360 18.56 2.81 9.79
CA GLY A 360 17.60 1.75 10.05
C GLY A 360 17.00 1.83 11.46
N ALA A 361 17.83 2.08 12.47
CA ALA A 361 17.38 2.25 13.86
C ALA A 361 16.46 3.48 14.02
N ALA A 362 16.84 4.62 13.44
CA ALA A 362 16.01 5.84 13.43
C ALA A 362 14.70 5.60 12.65
N GLY A 363 14.77 4.85 11.55
CA GLY A 363 13.61 4.43 10.76
C GLY A 363 12.62 3.62 11.60
N ARG A 364 13.10 2.64 12.37
CA ARG A 364 12.25 1.83 13.25
C ARG A 364 11.55 2.67 14.31
N GLU A 365 12.26 3.58 14.97
CA GLU A 365 11.67 4.48 15.95
C GLU A 365 10.57 5.35 15.32
N ARG A 366 10.84 5.93 14.14
CA ARG A 366 9.88 6.73 13.40
C ARG A 366 8.64 5.92 13.01
N ALA A 367 8.81 4.71 12.47
CA ALA A 367 7.71 3.83 12.08
C ALA A 367 6.81 3.50 13.28
N ALA A 368 7.39 3.09 14.41
CA ALA A 368 6.67 2.70 15.61
C ALA A 368 5.94 3.87 16.31
N THR A 369 6.46 5.11 16.18
CA THR A 369 5.89 6.26 16.92
C THR A 369 4.92 7.09 16.08
N GLN A 370 5.16 7.23 14.78
CA GLN A 370 4.38 8.12 13.92
C GLN A 370 3.32 7.38 13.09
N PHE A 371 3.56 6.10 12.80
CA PHE A 371 2.71 5.31 11.91
C PHE A 371 2.09 4.10 12.62
N ASP A 372 1.89 4.17 13.92
CA ASP A 372 1.21 3.14 14.70
C ASP A 372 -0.27 3.02 14.33
N TRP A 373 -0.75 1.80 14.11
CA TRP A 373 -2.13 1.54 13.70
C TRP A 373 -3.19 1.97 14.72
N ALA A 374 -2.92 1.86 16.03
CA ALA A 374 -3.88 2.29 17.04
C ALA A 374 -4.13 3.81 16.96
N ARG A 375 -3.08 4.59 16.70
CA ARG A 375 -3.18 6.03 16.47
C ARG A 375 -3.99 6.33 15.20
N ILE A 376 -3.71 5.64 14.09
CA ILE A 376 -4.40 5.81 12.80
C ILE A 376 -5.89 5.47 12.94
N ALA A 377 -6.22 4.38 13.62
CA ALA A 377 -7.60 3.99 13.89
C ALA A 377 -8.34 5.01 14.77
N GLY A 378 -7.65 5.56 15.79
CA GLY A 378 -8.20 6.65 16.61
C GLY A 378 -8.56 7.87 15.78
N GLN A 379 -7.67 8.35 14.91
CA GLN A 379 -7.92 9.48 14.01
C GLN A 379 -9.09 9.18 13.05
N THR A 380 -9.19 7.95 12.55
CA THR A 380 -10.27 7.53 11.65
C THR A 380 -11.61 7.50 12.41
N ALA A 381 -11.64 6.99 13.64
CA ALA A 381 -12.84 6.98 14.48
C ALA A 381 -13.32 8.41 14.83
N ASP A 382 -12.39 9.33 15.07
CA ASP A 382 -12.74 10.75 15.31
C ASP A 382 -13.34 11.39 14.06
N LEU A 383 -12.84 11.06 12.87
CA LEU A 383 -13.44 11.49 11.61
C LEU A 383 -14.87 10.97 11.47
N TYR A 384 -15.12 9.68 11.77
CA TYR A 384 -16.49 9.12 11.75
C TYR A 384 -17.45 9.90 12.64
N ARG A 385 -17.05 10.20 13.89
CA ARG A 385 -17.86 10.98 14.83
C ARG A 385 -18.15 12.38 14.30
N SER A 386 -17.18 13.00 13.63
CA SER A 386 -17.30 14.37 13.11
C SER A 386 -18.30 14.50 11.95
N VAL A 387 -18.57 13.43 11.21
CA VAL A 387 -19.49 13.44 10.06
C VAL A 387 -20.90 12.96 10.40
N VAL A 388 -21.09 12.18 11.45
CA VAL A 388 -22.42 11.70 11.90
C VAL A 388 -23.18 12.77 12.69
N GLY A 389 -22.50 13.69 13.29
CA GLY A 389 -23.13 14.79 14.08
C GLY A 389 -23.51 16.02 13.26
N LYS A 390 -23.41 15.97 11.95
CA LYS A 390 -23.79 17.06 11.03
C LYS A 390 -25.03 16.67 10.25
#